data_dcf2a9a9f46802a4aecf972548bdf859
#
_entry.id   dcf2a9a9f46802a4aecf972548bdf859
#
_cell.length_a   1.000
_cell.length_b   1.000
_cell.length_c   1.000
_cell.angle_alpha   90.00
_cell.angle_beta   90.00
_cell.angle_gamma   90.00
#
_symmetry.space_group_name_H-M   'P 1'
#
loop_
_entity.id
_entity.type
_entity.pdbx_description
1 polymer ?
#
loop_
_entity_poly.entity_id
_entity_poly.type
_entity_poly.pdbx_seq_one_letter_code
_entity_poly.pdbx_strand_id
1 'polypeptide(L)'
;MNRIHVAAAVIRSTDGLVLIAKRPLDKHQGGLWEFPGGKVEKGEAVEVALARELLEELGIGVTAARPLIQVRHDYPDKHVLLDVWEVTAFSGEPLGAEGQPLAWVASERLPDYTFPAANRPIVAAARLPDRYLITPDDASPRQLLDGLAHALDAGIRLVQLRAPSLSQADYRLLAADALAACAGRAQLMLKGPLDWAADFPAAGWQLTSEQLRRHAGQCRPVAVGQWLAASCHDAEELAMATALGVDFVTLSPVLPTPTHPEAAPLGWLRVAELLQGFNHPAFVLGGMTPAHLSTARQAGAQGVAAIRALWPAEPA
;
A
#
# COMPACT_ATOMS: atom_id res chain seq x y z
N MET A 1 -15.65 -23.56 -9.99
CA MET A 1 -14.65 -23.35 -11.08
C MET A 1 -13.28 -23.25 -10.46
N ASN A 2 -12.25 -23.85 -11.08
CA ASN A 2 -10.88 -23.71 -10.57
C ASN A 2 -10.40 -22.25 -10.75
N ARG A 3 -9.81 -21.67 -9.72
CA ARG A 3 -9.23 -20.32 -9.76
C ARG A 3 -7.87 -20.39 -10.47
N ILE A 4 -7.68 -19.56 -11.49
CA ILE A 4 -6.39 -19.43 -12.17
C ILE A 4 -5.43 -18.69 -11.25
N HIS A 5 -4.31 -19.33 -10.90
CA HIS A 5 -3.25 -18.73 -10.10
C HIS A 5 -2.21 -18.10 -11.03
N VAL A 6 -1.89 -16.83 -10.81
CA VAL A 6 -0.96 -16.06 -11.65
C VAL A 6 0.07 -15.41 -10.73
N ALA A 7 1.33 -15.64 -10.99
CA ALA A 7 2.45 -14.90 -10.39
C ALA A 7 2.67 -13.61 -11.19
N ALA A 8 2.68 -12.46 -10.54
CA ALA A 8 2.94 -11.16 -11.20
C ALA A 8 4.01 -10.37 -10.45
N ALA A 9 4.75 -9.52 -11.15
CA ALA A 9 5.90 -8.81 -10.62
C ALA A 9 5.76 -7.29 -10.66
N VAL A 10 5.91 -6.64 -9.52
CA VAL A 10 6.29 -5.23 -9.45
C VAL A 10 7.83 -5.17 -9.47
N ILE A 11 8.41 -5.00 -10.66
CA ILE A 11 9.87 -4.99 -10.86
C ILE A 11 10.37 -3.56 -10.67
N ARG A 12 11.34 -3.36 -9.77
CA ARG A 12 11.95 -2.05 -9.52
C ARG A 12 13.33 -1.94 -10.10
N SER A 13 13.58 -0.83 -10.80
CA SER A 13 14.94 -0.43 -11.18
C SER A 13 15.72 0.09 -9.95
N THR A 14 17.01 0.27 -10.10
CA THR A 14 17.89 0.91 -9.10
C THR A 14 17.44 2.34 -8.78
N ASP A 15 16.81 3.02 -9.72
CA ASP A 15 16.29 4.40 -9.56
C ASP A 15 14.84 4.41 -9.02
N GLY A 16 14.28 3.24 -8.65
CA GLY A 16 12.95 3.10 -8.08
C GLY A 16 11.79 3.14 -9.08
N LEU A 17 12.07 3.15 -10.39
CA LEU A 17 11.04 3.05 -11.43
C LEU A 17 10.43 1.64 -11.42
N VAL A 18 9.19 1.54 -11.84
CA VAL A 18 8.44 0.29 -11.98
C VAL A 18 8.33 -0.09 -13.46
N LEU A 19 8.67 -1.34 -13.79
CA LEU A 19 8.49 -1.89 -15.12
C LEU A 19 7.04 -2.32 -15.32
N ILE A 20 6.45 -1.87 -16.42
CA ILE A 20 5.14 -2.33 -16.91
C ILE A 20 5.24 -2.79 -18.35
N ALA A 21 4.42 -3.76 -18.73
CA ALA A 21 4.33 -4.31 -20.08
C ALA A 21 2.96 -4.00 -20.68
N LYS A 22 2.89 -3.82 -22.01
CA LYS A 22 1.62 -3.60 -22.69
C LYS A 22 1.14 -4.92 -23.30
N ARG A 23 -0.09 -5.32 -22.96
CA ARG A 23 -0.69 -6.57 -23.46
C ARG A 23 -0.87 -6.54 -24.97
N PRO A 24 -0.54 -7.62 -25.67
CA PRO A 24 -0.85 -7.75 -27.10
C PRO A 24 -2.35 -7.55 -27.37
N LEU A 25 -2.70 -6.94 -28.51
CA LEU A 25 -4.08 -6.56 -28.85
C LEU A 25 -5.02 -7.77 -29.02
N ASP A 26 -4.48 -8.92 -29.39
CA ASP A 26 -5.20 -10.19 -29.62
C ASP A 26 -5.47 -10.98 -28.33
N LYS A 27 -4.89 -10.58 -27.20
CA LYS A 27 -5.09 -11.22 -25.90
C LYS A 27 -6.29 -10.62 -25.15
N HIS A 28 -6.82 -11.38 -24.18
CA HIS A 28 -7.84 -10.85 -23.25
C HIS A 28 -7.36 -9.56 -22.55
N GLN A 29 -8.17 -8.49 -22.58
CA GLN A 29 -7.77 -7.17 -22.12
C GLN A 29 -6.61 -6.55 -22.92
N GLY A 30 -6.48 -6.87 -24.20
CA GLY A 30 -5.44 -6.36 -25.09
C GLY A 30 -5.35 -4.85 -25.15
N GLY A 31 -4.14 -4.32 -25.29
CA GLY A 31 -3.85 -2.89 -25.33
C GLY A 31 -3.77 -2.20 -23.95
N LEU A 32 -4.15 -2.87 -22.87
CA LEU A 32 -3.96 -2.37 -21.50
C LEU A 32 -2.54 -2.65 -21.00
N TRP A 33 -2.11 -1.91 -20.00
CA TRP A 33 -0.84 -2.15 -19.32
C TRP A 33 -1.01 -3.17 -18.19
N GLU A 34 0.04 -3.91 -17.89
CA GLU A 34 0.04 -4.92 -16.85
C GLU A 34 1.40 -5.00 -16.15
N PHE A 35 1.40 -5.66 -15.00
CA PHE A 35 2.61 -6.09 -14.33
C PHE A 35 3.03 -7.44 -14.94
N PRO A 36 4.29 -7.61 -15.40
CA PRO A 36 4.77 -8.83 -16.04
C PRO A 36 4.59 -10.06 -15.17
N GLY A 37 4.37 -11.22 -15.79
CA GLY A 37 4.21 -12.50 -15.11
C GLY A 37 3.15 -13.39 -15.77
N GLY A 38 3.03 -14.61 -15.27
CA GLY A 38 2.19 -15.60 -15.89
C GLY A 38 1.60 -16.64 -14.95
N LYS A 39 1.08 -17.73 -15.49
CA LYS A 39 0.37 -18.75 -14.72
C LYS A 39 1.34 -19.58 -13.90
N VAL A 40 0.93 -19.84 -12.66
CA VAL A 40 1.58 -20.84 -11.79
C VAL A 40 1.11 -22.22 -12.25
N GLU A 41 2.04 -23.11 -12.60
CA GLU A 41 1.75 -24.46 -13.03
C GLU A 41 1.34 -25.36 -11.85
N LYS A 42 0.74 -26.50 -12.15
CA LYS A 42 0.28 -27.42 -11.12
C LYS A 42 1.45 -28.00 -10.31
N GLY A 43 1.50 -27.67 -9.02
CA GLY A 43 2.55 -28.12 -8.10
C GLY A 43 3.81 -27.26 -8.13
N GLU A 44 3.81 -26.18 -8.91
CA GLU A 44 4.89 -25.19 -8.95
C GLU A 44 4.77 -24.21 -7.76
N ALA A 45 5.89 -23.88 -7.16
CA ALA A 45 5.93 -22.77 -6.17
C ALA A 45 5.83 -21.42 -6.89
N VAL A 46 5.19 -20.44 -6.26
CA VAL A 46 4.92 -19.14 -6.89
C VAL A 46 6.21 -18.41 -7.27
N GLU A 47 7.25 -18.51 -6.44
CA GLU A 47 8.55 -17.90 -6.69
C GLU A 47 9.25 -18.52 -7.91
N VAL A 48 9.05 -19.82 -8.12
CA VAL A 48 9.60 -20.55 -9.29
C VAL A 48 8.86 -20.12 -10.55
N ALA A 49 7.51 -20.06 -10.49
CA ALA A 49 6.69 -19.56 -11.59
C ALA A 49 7.08 -18.13 -11.96
N LEU A 50 7.23 -17.24 -10.95
CA LEU A 50 7.63 -15.86 -11.15
C LEU A 50 8.97 -15.78 -11.90
N ALA A 51 9.99 -16.51 -11.42
CA ALA A 51 11.32 -16.50 -12.02
C ALA A 51 11.30 -17.05 -13.47
N ARG A 52 10.55 -18.13 -13.73
CA ARG A 52 10.38 -18.72 -15.07
C ARG A 52 9.71 -17.75 -16.02
N GLU A 53 8.56 -17.19 -15.64
CA GLU A 53 7.79 -16.25 -16.47
C GLU A 53 8.58 -14.99 -16.81
N LEU A 54 9.31 -14.40 -15.82
CA LEU A 54 10.12 -13.21 -16.07
C LEU A 54 11.35 -13.51 -16.93
N LEU A 55 11.89 -14.72 -16.88
CA LEU A 55 12.94 -15.14 -17.80
C LEU A 55 12.39 -15.31 -19.22
N GLU A 56 11.21 -15.92 -19.38
CA GLU A 56 10.56 -16.17 -20.69
C GLU A 56 10.09 -14.86 -21.33
N GLU A 57 9.38 -14.00 -20.59
CA GLU A 57 8.77 -12.78 -21.13
C GLU A 57 9.74 -11.59 -21.27
N LEU A 58 10.74 -11.51 -20.36
CA LEU A 58 11.62 -10.33 -20.25
C LEU A 58 13.10 -10.64 -20.40
N GLY A 59 13.51 -11.91 -20.40
CA GLY A 59 14.92 -12.29 -20.44
C GLY A 59 15.70 -11.95 -19.16
N ILE A 60 15.04 -11.74 -18.03
CA ILE A 60 15.70 -11.38 -16.76
C ILE A 60 15.71 -12.55 -15.77
N GLY A 61 16.80 -12.68 -15.01
CA GLY A 61 16.91 -13.64 -13.91
C GLY A 61 16.62 -12.96 -12.57
N VAL A 62 15.57 -13.38 -11.86
CA VAL A 62 15.21 -12.84 -10.53
C VAL A 62 16.26 -13.27 -9.51
N THR A 63 16.85 -12.31 -8.78
CA THR A 63 17.85 -12.57 -7.72
C THR A 63 17.34 -12.21 -6.33
N ALA A 64 16.37 -11.28 -6.22
CA ALA A 64 15.70 -10.98 -4.97
C ALA A 64 14.23 -10.55 -5.23
N ALA A 65 13.32 -11.21 -4.55
CA ALA A 65 11.90 -10.89 -4.58
C ALA A 65 11.27 -11.09 -3.20
N ARG A 66 10.13 -10.43 -2.97
CA ARG A 66 9.36 -10.55 -1.72
C ARG A 66 7.86 -10.43 -2.00
N PRO A 67 6.99 -11.09 -1.21
CA PRO A 67 5.54 -10.93 -1.34
C PRO A 67 5.13 -9.46 -1.21
N LEU A 68 4.18 -9.02 -2.04
CA LEU A 68 3.64 -7.67 -2.01
C LEU A 68 2.15 -7.67 -1.69
N ILE A 69 1.32 -8.28 -2.53
CA ILE A 69 -0.13 -8.34 -2.34
C ILE A 69 -0.73 -9.53 -3.09
N GLN A 70 -1.78 -10.13 -2.53
CA GLN A 70 -2.61 -11.09 -3.24
C GLN A 70 -3.94 -10.45 -3.61
N VAL A 71 -4.34 -10.56 -4.88
CA VAL A 71 -5.60 -10.00 -5.38
C VAL A 71 -6.46 -11.10 -5.97
N ARG A 72 -7.64 -11.30 -5.41
CA ARG A 72 -8.67 -12.20 -5.96
C ARG A 72 -9.62 -11.40 -6.81
N HIS A 73 -9.79 -11.79 -8.04
CA HIS A 73 -10.71 -11.12 -8.96
C HIS A 73 -11.54 -12.12 -9.73
N ASP A 74 -12.84 -11.87 -9.78
CA ASP A 74 -13.79 -12.72 -10.49
C ASP A 74 -14.27 -11.96 -11.74
N TYR A 75 -13.78 -12.40 -12.92
CA TYR A 75 -14.29 -11.97 -14.21
C TYR A 75 -15.57 -12.77 -14.53
N PRO A 76 -16.39 -12.33 -15.49
CA PRO A 76 -17.59 -13.09 -15.88
C PRO A 76 -17.29 -14.52 -16.35
N ASP A 77 -16.13 -14.75 -16.94
CA ASP A 77 -15.70 -15.99 -17.58
C ASP A 77 -14.67 -16.81 -16.77
N LYS A 78 -14.03 -16.21 -15.75
CA LYS A 78 -12.95 -16.84 -14.97
C LYS A 78 -12.72 -16.21 -13.63
N HIS A 79 -12.20 -17.02 -12.69
CA HIS A 79 -11.73 -16.56 -11.39
C HIS A 79 -10.20 -16.53 -11.37
N VAL A 80 -9.60 -15.44 -10.91
CA VAL A 80 -8.13 -15.27 -10.91
C VAL A 80 -7.65 -14.97 -9.49
N LEU A 81 -6.50 -15.52 -9.13
CA LEU A 81 -5.68 -15.09 -8.00
C LEU A 81 -4.39 -14.51 -8.59
N LEU A 82 -4.18 -13.22 -8.43
CA LEU A 82 -2.90 -12.57 -8.72
C LEU A 82 -2.06 -12.60 -7.43
N ASP A 83 -0.99 -13.37 -7.45
CA ASP A 83 0.00 -13.45 -6.37
C ASP A 83 1.16 -12.54 -6.77
N VAL A 84 1.20 -11.35 -6.19
CA VAL A 84 2.07 -10.27 -6.65
C VAL A 84 3.29 -10.15 -5.76
N TRP A 85 4.45 -10.15 -6.39
CA TRP A 85 5.74 -10.05 -5.73
C TRP A 85 6.48 -8.77 -6.16
N GLU A 86 7.17 -8.15 -5.25
CA GLU A 86 8.09 -7.07 -5.57
C GLU A 86 9.46 -7.65 -5.84
N VAL A 87 9.94 -7.49 -7.08
CA VAL A 87 11.28 -7.88 -7.51
C VAL A 87 12.20 -6.69 -7.30
N THR A 88 13.13 -6.83 -6.34
CA THR A 88 14.03 -5.76 -5.91
C THR A 88 15.43 -5.87 -6.50
N ALA A 89 15.77 -7.06 -7.04
CA ALA A 89 17.03 -7.28 -7.75
C ALA A 89 16.85 -8.38 -8.82
N PHE A 90 17.47 -8.18 -9.95
CA PHE A 90 17.49 -9.11 -11.08
C PHE A 90 18.77 -8.96 -11.88
N SER A 91 19.12 -9.96 -12.69
CA SER A 91 20.20 -9.93 -13.68
C SER A 91 19.61 -9.86 -15.09
N GLY A 92 20.38 -9.34 -16.04
CA GLY A 92 19.95 -9.14 -17.41
C GLY A 92 19.33 -7.76 -17.64
N GLU A 93 19.02 -7.45 -18.89
CA GLU A 93 18.34 -6.22 -19.30
C GLU A 93 16.93 -6.59 -19.80
N PRO A 94 15.87 -6.00 -19.23
CA PRO A 94 14.52 -6.36 -19.61
C PRO A 94 14.22 -6.04 -21.07
N LEU A 95 13.80 -7.03 -21.81
CA LEU A 95 13.39 -6.95 -23.20
C LEU A 95 12.01 -7.56 -23.37
N GLY A 96 11.17 -6.99 -24.21
CA GLY A 96 9.88 -7.60 -24.57
C GLY A 96 10.09 -8.80 -25.49
N ALA A 97 10.37 -9.98 -24.91
CA ALA A 97 10.71 -11.19 -25.67
C ALA A 97 9.56 -11.70 -26.58
N GLU A 98 8.33 -11.34 -26.25
CA GLU A 98 7.13 -11.60 -27.08
C GLU A 98 6.78 -10.41 -28.01
N GLY A 99 7.63 -9.40 -28.14
CA GLY A 99 7.39 -8.18 -28.92
C GLY A 99 6.49 -7.17 -28.21
N GLN A 100 6.16 -7.37 -26.95
CA GLN A 100 5.36 -6.46 -26.13
C GLN A 100 6.15 -5.20 -25.80
N PRO A 101 5.53 -3.99 -25.92
CA PRO A 101 6.14 -2.74 -25.46
C PRO A 101 6.34 -2.75 -23.94
N LEU A 102 7.50 -2.31 -23.48
CA LEU A 102 7.83 -2.11 -22.08
C LEU A 102 7.97 -0.62 -21.75
N ALA A 103 7.69 -0.25 -20.49
CA ALA A 103 7.93 1.10 -19.99
C ALA A 103 8.42 1.08 -18.54
N TRP A 104 9.48 1.83 -18.26
CA TRP A 104 9.88 2.16 -16.90
C TRP A 104 9.16 3.43 -16.46
N VAL A 105 8.40 3.35 -15.38
CA VAL A 105 7.48 4.40 -14.94
C VAL A 105 7.72 4.74 -13.48
N ALA A 106 7.78 6.03 -13.15
CA ALA A 106 7.77 6.46 -11.76
C ALA A 106 6.48 6.00 -11.06
N SER A 107 6.58 5.51 -9.83
CA SER A 107 5.44 4.91 -9.11
C SER A 107 4.23 5.85 -9.07
N GLU A 108 4.47 7.16 -8.91
CA GLU A 108 3.44 8.19 -8.82
C GLU A 108 2.66 8.35 -10.14
N ARG A 109 3.29 7.99 -11.25
CA ARG A 109 2.72 8.09 -12.60
C ARG A 109 2.02 6.82 -13.08
N LEU A 110 2.04 5.73 -12.31
CA LEU A 110 1.29 4.51 -12.66
C LEU A 110 -0.21 4.78 -12.92
N PRO A 111 -0.90 5.67 -12.18
CA PRO A 111 -2.30 6.00 -12.48
C PRO A 111 -2.55 6.65 -13.85
N ASP A 112 -1.53 7.16 -14.54
CA ASP A 112 -1.65 7.73 -15.89
C ASP A 112 -1.83 6.62 -16.96
N TYR A 113 -1.59 5.38 -16.61
CA TYR A 113 -1.69 4.21 -17.48
C TYR A 113 -2.99 3.44 -17.22
N THR A 114 -3.56 2.89 -18.29
CA THR A 114 -4.80 2.13 -18.17
C THR A 114 -4.49 0.65 -17.91
N PHE A 115 -4.88 0.17 -16.73
CA PHE A 115 -4.73 -1.23 -16.28
C PHE A 115 -6.08 -1.96 -16.25
N PRO A 116 -6.09 -3.32 -16.35
CA PRO A 116 -7.25 -4.11 -15.98
C PRO A 116 -7.73 -3.83 -14.55
N ALA A 117 -9.02 -4.01 -14.29
CA ALA A 117 -9.61 -3.73 -12.97
C ALA A 117 -8.91 -4.50 -11.83
N ALA A 118 -8.51 -5.75 -12.07
CA ALA A 118 -7.79 -6.56 -11.09
C ALA A 118 -6.41 -6.00 -10.70
N ASN A 119 -5.82 -5.11 -11.52
CA ASN A 119 -4.50 -4.54 -11.26
C ASN A 119 -4.56 -3.24 -10.42
N ARG A 120 -5.74 -2.65 -10.20
CA ARG A 120 -5.87 -1.41 -9.40
C ARG A 120 -5.26 -1.53 -8.00
N PRO A 121 -5.51 -2.61 -7.22
CA PRO A 121 -4.87 -2.80 -5.93
C PRO A 121 -3.34 -2.93 -6.03
N ILE A 122 -2.84 -3.53 -7.11
CA ILE A 122 -1.40 -3.66 -7.37
C ILE A 122 -0.78 -2.29 -7.62
N VAL A 123 -1.45 -1.43 -8.40
CA VAL A 123 -1.02 -0.03 -8.61
C VAL A 123 -0.93 0.72 -7.29
N ALA A 124 -1.91 0.55 -6.39
CA ALA A 124 -1.85 1.15 -5.06
C ALA A 124 -0.67 0.59 -4.24
N ALA A 125 -0.51 -0.74 -4.20
CA ALA A 125 0.59 -1.40 -3.48
C ALA A 125 1.98 -0.98 -4.01
N ALA A 126 2.15 -0.87 -5.33
CA ALA A 126 3.39 -0.45 -5.97
C ALA A 126 3.78 1.01 -5.66
N ARG A 127 2.81 1.86 -5.31
CA ARG A 127 3.01 3.27 -4.96
C ARG A 127 3.26 3.50 -3.47
N LEU A 128 2.88 2.54 -2.62
CA LEU A 128 3.00 2.65 -1.18
C LEU A 128 4.36 2.12 -0.69
N PRO A 129 5.00 2.79 0.29
CA PRO A 129 6.17 2.25 0.97
C PRO A 129 5.76 1.11 1.92
N ASP A 130 6.75 0.56 2.63
CA ASP A 130 6.52 -0.50 3.62
C ASP A 130 6.46 0.03 5.07
N ARG A 131 6.66 1.32 5.27
CA ARG A 131 6.62 1.99 6.59
C ARG A 131 5.67 3.17 6.56
N TYR A 132 4.73 3.17 7.48
CA TYR A 132 3.75 4.23 7.68
C TYR A 132 3.95 4.86 9.05
N LEU A 133 4.56 6.03 9.10
CA LEU A 133 4.74 6.78 10.32
C LEU A 133 3.43 7.45 10.74
N ILE A 134 3.06 7.31 12.00
CA ILE A 134 1.99 8.08 12.65
C ILE A 134 2.64 9.01 13.66
N THR A 135 2.36 10.31 13.58
CA THR A 135 2.95 11.28 14.52
C THR A 135 2.46 11.04 15.95
N PRO A 136 3.31 11.28 16.98
CA PRO A 136 2.91 11.13 18.38
C PRO A 136 1.90 12.20 18.79
N ASP A 137 1.14 11.95 19.87
CA ASP A 137 0.06 12.81 20.37
C ASP A 137 0.55 13.85 21.37
N ASP A 138 1.70 13.60 22.01
CA ASP A 138 2.27 14.33 23.12
C ASP A 138 3.31 15.40 22.72
N ALA A 139 3.54 15.58 21.41
CA ALA A 139 4.47 16.56 20.89
C ALA A 139 3.79 17.89 20.53
N SER A 140 4.48 19.00 20.78
CA SER A 140 4.05 20.33 20.34
C SER A 140 4.11 20.46 18.80
N PRO A 141 3.39 21.43 18.18
CA PRO A 141 3.45 21.64 16.73
C PRO A 141 4.88 21.78 16.18
N ARG A 142 5.74 22.48 16.89
CA ARG A 142 7.15 22.63 16.51
C ARG A 142 7.90 21.30 16.53
N GLN A 143 7.76 20.53 17.62
CA GLN A 143 8.40 19.21 17.73
C GLN A 143 7.86 18.25 16.66
N LEU A 144 6.58 18.35 16.29
CA LEU A 144 5.99 17.57 15.20
C LEU A 144 6.64 17.91 13.85
N LEU A 145 6.86 19.18 13.53
CA LEU A 145 7.52 19.60 12.30
C LEU A 145 9.00 19.23 12.27
N ASP A 146 9.73 19.46 13.37
CA ASP A 146 11.14 19.09 13.50
C ASP A 146 11.33 17.56 13.38
N GLY A 147 10.52 16.78 14.09
CA GLY A 147 10.54 15.31 14.01
C GLY A 147 10.11 14.79 12.63
N LEU A 148 9.15 15.44 11.97
CA LEU A 148 8.75 15.13 10.60
C LEU A 148 9.94 15.32 9.65
N ALA A 149 10.66 16.43 9.73
CA ALA A 149 11.83 16.69 8.89
C ALA A 149 12.89 15.58 9.06
N HIS A 150 13.23 15.20 10.29
CA HIS A 150 14.15 14.11 10.59
C HIS A 150 13.65 12.74 10.06
N ALA A 151 12.34 12.44 10.19
CA ALA A 151 11.77 11.22 9.67
C ALA A 151 11.86 11.15 8.14
N LEU A 152 11.62 12.26 7.44
CA LEU A 152 11.77 12.37 6.01
C LEU A 152 13.24 12.17 5.56
N ASP A 153 14.21 12.71 6.32
CA ASP A 153 15.63 12.52 6.09
C ASP A 153 16.04 11.05 6.32
N ALA A 154 15.43 10.39 7.31
CA ALA A 154 15.59 8.95 7.56
C ALA A 154 14.87 8.04 6.55
N GLY A 155 14.26 8.62 5.52
CA GLY A 155 13.66 7.86 4.41
C GLY A 155 12.20 7.43 4.63
N ILE A 156 11.48 8.02 5.56
CA ILE A 156 10.02 7.84 5.65
C ILE A 156 9.35 8.52 4.44
N ARG A 157 8.39 7.82 3.81
CA ARG A 157 7.70 8.28 2.60
C ARG A 157 6.17 8.27 2.71
N LEU A 158 5.62 7.81 3.83
CA LEU A 158 4.20 7.87 4.15
C LEU A 158 4.04 8.26 5.61
N VAL A 159 3.31 9.35 5.86
CA VAL A 159 3.15 9.94 7.20
C VAL A 159 1.68 10.24 7.45
N GLN A 160 1.16 9.90 8.64
CA GLN A 160 -0.12 10.38 9.14
C GLN A 160 0.12 11.48 10.18
N LEU A 161 -0.39 12.67 9.90
CA LEU A 161 -0.45 13.72 10.90
C LEU A 161 -1.61 13.45 11.86
N ARG A 162 -1.28 13.16 13.11
CA ARG A 162 -2.22 12.95 14.20
C ARG A 162 -1.87 13.91 15.33
N ALA A 163 -2.78 14.83 15.66
CA ALA A 163 -2.61 15.81 16.72
C ALA A 163 -3.98 16.13 17.37
N PRO A 164 -4.58 15.15 18.09
CA PRO A 164 -5.96 15.26 18.59
C PRO A 164 -6.14 16.32 19.68
N SER A 165 -5.07 16.76 20.32
CA SER A 165 -5.11 17.79 21.37
C SER A 165 -5.18 19.21 20.84
N LEU A 166 -4.93 19.44 19.55
CA LEU A 166 -4.95 20.77 18.96
C LEU A 166 -6.37 21.25 18.66
N SER A 167 -6.57 22.57 18.74
CA SER A 167 -7.77 23.20 18.20
C SER A 167 -7.85 22.97 16.69
N GLN A 168 -9.06 23.08 16.12
CA GLN A 168 -9.24 22.94 14.66
C GLN A 168 -8.37 23.92 13.87
N ALA A 169 -8.28 25.18 14.35
CA ALA A 169 -7.49 26.22 13.71
C ALA A 169 -5.99 25.88 13.72
N ASP A 170 -5.47 25.47 14.88
CA ASP A 170 -4.06 25.12 15.03
C ASP A 170 -3.71 23.85 14.25
N TYR A 171 -4.61 22.84 14.22
CA TYR A 171 -4.40 21.65 13.42
C TYR A 171 -4.32 21.97 11.92
N ARG A 172 -5.18 22.87 11.41
CA ARG A 172 -5.17 23.28 9.98
C ARG A 172 -3.89 24.01 9.61
N LEU A 173 -3.37 24.87 10.50
CA LEU A 173 -2.06 25.53 10.31
C LEU A 173 -0.93 24.50 10.27
N LEU A 174 -0.89 23.60 11.26
CA LEU A 174 0.09 22.53 11.32
C LEU A 174 0.01 21.59 10.09
N ALA A 175 -1.20 21.28 9.62
CA ALA A 175 -1.41 20.45 8.43
C ALA A 175 -0.85 21.11 7.15
N ALA A 176 -1.00 22.45 7.01
CA ALA A 176 -0.44 23.18 5.89
C ALA A 176 1.10 23.17 5.92
N ASP A 177 1.71 23.41 7.09
CA ASP A 177 3.17 23.36 7.27
C ASP A 177 3.73 21.95 7.04
N ALA A 178 3.05 20.92 7.58
CA ALA A 178 3.43 19.52 7.38
C ALA A 178 3.31 19.11 5.91
N LEU A 179 2.28 19.59 5.20
CA LEU A 179 2.11 19.33 3.78
C LEU A 179 3.24 19.95 2.95
N ALA A 180 3.62 21.18 3.28
CA ALA A 180 4.76 21.85 2.66
C ALA A 180 6.08 21.10 2.90
N ALA A 181 6.31 20.61 4.12
CA ALA A 181 7.50 19.82 4.47
C ALA A 181 7.54 18.46 3.73
N CYS A 182 6.39 17.84 3.51
CA CYS A 182 6.28 16.56 2.78
C CYS A 182 6.36 16.69 1.25
N ALA A 183 6.19 17.90 0.69
CA ALA A 183 6.09 18.10 -0.76
C ALA A 183 7.28 17.50 -1.52
N GLY A 184 6.99 16.60 -2.48
CA GLY A 184 7.99 15.89 -3.27
C GLY A 184 8.84 14.86 -2.50
N ARG A 185 8.58 14.66 -1.18
CA ARG A 185 9.36 13.77 -0.31
C ARG A 185 8.55 12.60 0.23
N ALA A 186 7.30 12.85 0.61
CA ALA A 186 6.42 11.83 1.19
C ALA A 186 4.95 12.16 0.95
N GLN A 187 4.10 11.13 0.99
CA GLN A 187 2.65 11.29 1.05
C GLN A 187 2.24 11.61 2.49
N LEU A 188 1.58 12.76 2.70
CA LEU A 188 0.94 13.10 3.96
C LEU A 188 -0.51 12.61 3.95
N MET A 189 -0.91 11.94 5.03
CA MET A 189 -2.28 11.56 5.35
C MET A 189 -2.76 12.42 6.52
N LEU A 190 -3.91 13.08 6.36
CA LEU A 190 -4.54 13.86 7.42
C LEU A 190 -5.64 13.05 8.09
N LYS A 191 -5.91 13.34 9.36
CA LYS A 191 -6.95 12.70 10.17
C LYS A 191 -7.75 13.78 10.91
N GLY A 192 -9.02 13.93 10.56
CA GLY A 192 -9.89 14.95 11.12
C GLY A 192 -11.30 14.87 10.54
N PRO A 193 -12.12 15.92 10.69
CA PRO A 193 -13.39 16.07 10.03
C PRO A 193 -13.24 15.93 8.52
N LEU A 194 -14.08 15.10 7.90
CA LEU A 194 -13.93 14.71 6.48
C LEU A 194 -14.19 15.87 5.51
N ASP A 195 -15.02 16.84 5.89
CA ASP A 195 -15.29 18.05 5.12
C ASP A 195 -14.04 18.91 4.86
N TRP A 196 -12.98 18.74 5.67
CA TRP A 196 -11.71 19.42 5.45
C TRP A 196 -10.89 18.83 4.30
N ALA A 197 -11.22 17.62 3.83
CA ALA A 197 -10.44 16.95 2.79
C ALA A 197 -10.36 17.78 1.48
N ALA A 198 -11.39 18.58 1.19
CA ALA A 198 -11.42 19.48 0.04
C ALA A 198 -10.43 20.65 0.16
N ASP A 199 -10.09 21.07 1.37
CA ASP A 199 -9.14 22.17 1.62
C ASP A 199 -7.68 21.73 1.49
N PHE A 200 -7.44 20.40 1.53
CA PHE A 200 -6.10 19.81 1.43
C PHE A 200 -6.03 18.77 0.30
N PRO A 201 -6.24 19.16 -0.97
CA PRO A 201 -6.34 18.20 -2.08
C PRO A 201 -5.05 17.41 -2.34
N ALA A 202 -3.88 17.91 -1.93
CA ALA A 202 -2.60 17.23 -2.05
C ALA A 202 -2.32 16.23 -0.90
N ALA A 203 -3.07 16.31 0.20
CA ALA A 203 -2.98 15.34 1.28
C ALA A 203 -3.97 14.20 1.08
N GLY A 204 -3.64 13.00 1.55
CA GLY A 204 -4.59 11.92 1.68
C GLY A 204 -5.43 12.05 2.96
N TRP A 205 -6.46 11.21 3.09
CA TRP A 205 -7.36 11.20 4.23
C TRP A 205 -7.40 9.83 4.91
N GLN A 206 -7.19 9.82 6.23
CA GLN A 206 -7.30 8.63 7.07
C GLN A 206 -8.61 8.65 7.84
N LEU A 207 -9.55 7.80 7.47
CA LEU A 207 -10.82 7.64 8.21
C LEU A 207 -10.57 6.90 9.53
N THR A 208 -11.27 7.33 10.56
CA THR A 208 -11.46 6.50 11.76
C THR A 208 -12.44 5.36 11.45
N SER A 209 -12.47 4.31 12.27
CA SER A 209 -13.48 3.25 12.13
C SER A 209 -14.91 3.77 12.27
N GLU A 210 -15.13 4.79 13.12
CA GLU A 210 -16.44 5.45 13.23
C GLU A 210 -16.82 6.17 11.94
N GLN A 211 -15.90 6.94 11.35
CA GLN A 211 -16.16 7.60 10.05
C GLN A 211 -16.40 6.58 8.94
N LEU A 212 -15.63 5.48 8.92
CA LEU A 212 -15.81 4.38 7.96
C LEU A 212 -17.23 3.80 8.07
N ARG A 213 -17.67 3.46 9.28
CA ARG A 213 -19.05 2.94 9.50
C ARG A 213 -20.13 3.95 9.10
N ARG A 214 -19.92 5.25 9.40
CA ARG A 214 -20.87 6.32 9.04
C ARG A 214 -21.02 6.49 7.52
N HIS A 215 -19.95 6.23 6.76
CA HIS A 215 -19.94 6.33 5.30
C HIS A 215 -20.14 4.98 4.58
N ALA A 216 -20.43 3.90 5.32
CA ALA A 216 -20.71 2.59 4.74
C ALA A 216 -21.88 2.68 3.75
N GLY A 217 -21.73 2.10 2.55
CA GLY A 217 -22.73 2.13 1.50
C GLY A 217 -22.88 3.46 0.75
N GLN A 218 -22.04 4.45 1.06
CA GLN A 218 -22.00 5.74 0.33
C GLN A 218 -20.90 5.73 -0.74
N CYS A 219 -20.90 6.76 -1.59
CA CYS A 219 -19.79 6.98 -2.53
C CYS A 219 -18.52 7.39 -1.80
N ARG A 220 -17.36 7.12 -2.42
CA ARG A 220 -16.05 7.57 -1.94
C ARG A 220 -16.07 9.07 -1.61
N PRO A 221 -15.70 9.47 -0.38
CA PRO A 221 -15.92 10.84 0.10
C PRO A 221 -14.82 11.84 -0.25
N VAL A 222 -13.77 11.41 -0.94
CA VAL A 222 -12.66 12.29 -1.38
C VAL A 222 -12.53 12.26 -2.89
N ALA A 223 -11.86 13.27 -3.45
CA ALA A 223 -11.67 13.41 -4.89
C ALA A 223 -10.89 12.23 -5.50
N VAL A 224 -11.13 11.97 -6.79
CA VAL A 224 -10.34 10.99 -7.54
C VAL A 224 -8.88 11.43 -7.55
N GLY A 225 -7.97 10.48 -7.23
CA GLY A 225 -6.54 10.75 -7.14
C GLY A 225 -6.06 11.15 -5.73
N GLN A 226 -6.93 11.62 -4.85
CA GLN A 226 -6.61 11.84 -3.44
C GLN A 226 -6.61 10.49 -2.69
N TRP A 227 -5.56 10.20 -1.93
CA TRP A 227 -5.48 8.98 -1.15
C TRP A 227 -6.55 8.92 -0.06
N LEU A 228 -7.22 7.77 0.04
CA LEU A 228 -8.18 7.46 1.09
C LEU A 228 -7.76 6.19 1.81
N ALA A 229 -7.59 6.29 3.12
CA ALA A 229 -7.31 5.15 3.97
C ALA A 229 -8.32 5.04 5.11
N ALA A 230 -8.43 3.86 5.73
CA ALA A 230 -9.30 3.64 6.88
C ALA A 230 -8.59 2.84 7.97
N SER A 231 -8.95 3.12 9.22
CA SER A 231 -8.57 2.31 10.37
C SER A 231 -9.57 1.16 10.52
N CYS A 232 -9.07 -0.09 10.51
CA CYS A 232 -9.87 -1.30 10.60
C CYS A 232 -9.38 -2.20 11.74
N HIS A 233 -10.30 -2.94 12.34
CA HIS A 233 -10.06 -3.81 13.49
C HIS A 233 -10.57 -5.24 13.28
N ASP A 234 -11.46 -5.45 12.31
CA ASP A 234 -12.12 -6.72 12.04
C ASP A 234 -12.50 -6.90 10.57
N ALA A 235 -13.11 -8.05 10.25
CA ALA A 235 -13.52 -8.39 8.89
C ALA A 235 -14.66 -7.49 8.36
N GLU A 236 -15.54 -7.02 9.23
CA GLU A 236 -16.67 -6.15 8.85
C GLU A 236 -16.16 -4.79 8.39
N GLU A 237 -15.23 -4.19 9.14
CA GLU A 237 -14.60 -2.91 8.76
C GLU A 237 -13.76 -3.04 7.48
N LEU A 238 -13.06 -4.16 7.27
CA LEU A 238 -12.35 -4.45 6.02
C LEU A 238 -13.33 -4.53 4.83
N ALA A 239 -14.48 -5.16 5.01
CA ALA A 239 -15.53 -5.22 3.98
C ALA A 239 -16.11 -3.82 3.68
N MET A 240 -16.38 -3.02 4.71
CA MET A 240 -16.83 -1.62 4.55
C MET A 240 -15.79 -0.77 3.82
N ALA A 241 -14.51 -0.92 4.17
CA ALA A 241 -13.40 -0.23 3.52
C ALA A 241 -13.30 -0.58 2.02
N THR A 242 -13.45 -1.87 1.69
CA THR A 242 -13.52 -2.33 0.29
C THR A 242 -14.70 -1.71 -0.45
N ALA A 243 -15.89 -1.73 0.14
CA ALA A 243 -17.11 -1.19 -0.47
C ALA A 243 -17.03 0.32 -0.68
N LEU A 244 -16.40 1.06 0.23
CA LEU A 244 -16.16 2.51 0.13
C LEU A 244 -15.08 2.87 -0.89
N GLY A 245 -14.26 1.89 -1.33
CA GLY A 245 -13.18 2.09 -2.28
C GLY A 245 -11.99 2.82 -1.68
N VAL A 246 -11.55 2.44 -0.47
CA VAL A 246 -10.29 2.95 0.11
C VAL A 246 -9.09 2.43 -0.69
N ASP A 247 -7.99 3.16 -0.66
CA ASP A 247 -6.76 2.76 -1.34
C ASP A 247 -5.94 1.79 -0.47
N PHE A 248 -5.96 1.96 0.85
CA PHE A 248 -5.32 1.07 1.81
C PHE A 248 -5.97 1.17 3.20
N VAL A 249 -5.59 0.29 4.11
CA VAL A 249 -6.09 0.31 5.49
C VAL A 249 -4.94 0.22 6.50
N THR A 250 -5.21 0.63 7.75
CA THR A 250 -4.44 0.18 8.91
C THR A 250 -5.24 -0.87 9.66
N LEU A 251 -4.63 -2.02 9.97
CA LEU A 251 -5.24 -3.10 10.73
C LEU A 251 -4.60 -3.17 12.12
N SER A 252 -5.40 -3.02 13.17
CA SER A 252 -4.89 -2.86 14.55
C SER A 252 -5.88 -3.32 15.64
N PRO A 253 -5.40 -3.54 16.88
CA PRO A 253 -4.00 -3.71 17.25
C PRO A 253 -3.50 -5.14 16.99
N VAL A 254 -2.27 -5.28 16.47
CA VAL A 254 -1.73 -6.62 16.19
C VAL A 254 -1.03 -7.22 17.40
N LEU A 255 -0.21 -6.44 18.10
CA LEU A 255 0.46 -6.81 19.35
C LEU A 255 0.01 -5.87 20.48
N PRO A 256 0.23 -6.23 21.75
CA PRO A 256 -0.05 -5.34 22.87
C PRO A 256 0.63 -3.98 22.68
N THR A 257 -0.11 -2.90 22.98
CA THR A 257 0.38 -1.53 22.77
C THR A 257 -0.01 -0.63 23.92
N PRO A 258 0.90 0.24 24.40
CA PRO A 258 0.57 1.21 25.45
C PRO A 258 -0.49 2.23 25.05
N THR A 259 -0.68 2.48 23.74
CA THR A 259 -1.67 3.43 23.23
C THR A 259 -3.11 2.99 23.48
N HIS A 260 -3.35 1.67 23.49
CA HIS A 260 -4.66 1.06 23.75
C HIS A 260 -4.49 -0.22 24.58
N PRO A 261 -4.15 -0.09 25.88
CA PRO A 261 -3.81 -1.23 26.72
C PRO A 261 -4.97 -2.23 26.94
N GLU A 262 -6.21 -1.72 26.84
CA GLU A 262 -7.43 -2.52 27.03
C GLU A 262 -7.85 -3.30 25.76
N ALA A 263 -7.28 -2.97 24.58
CA ALA A 263 -7.67 -3.63 23.35
C ALA A 263 -6.98 -5.00 23.22
N ALA A 264 -7.77 -6.05 23.05
CA ALA A 264 -7.23 -7.39 22.79
C ALA A 264 -6.47 -7.40 21.45
N PRO A 265 -5.19 -7.82 21.43
CA PRO A 265 -4.43 -7.88 20.21
C PRO A 265 -4.91 -8.99 19.29
N LEU A 266 -4.90 -8.75 17.98
CA LEU A 266 -5.28 -9.73 16.97
C LEU A 266 -4.32 -10.92 16.91
N GLY A 267 -3.02 -10.65 17.04
CA GLY A 267 -1.96 -11.62 16.77
C GLY A 267 -1.79 -11.92 15.28
N TRP A 268 -0.63 -12.46 14.92
CA TRP A 268 -0.26 -12.66 13.51
C TRP A 268 -1.15 -13.65 12.76
N LEU A 269 -1.62 -14.71 13.45
CA LEU A 269 -2.51 -15.68 12.81
C LEU A 269 -3.82 -15.02 12.36
N ARG A 270 -4.43 -14.21 13.25
CA ARG A 270 -5.67 -13.51 12.93
C ARG A 270 -5.48 -12.45 11.85
N VAL A 271 -4.34 -11.77 11.83
CA VAL A 271 -3.98 -10.84 10.73
C VAL A 271 -3.95 -11.58 9.40
N ALA A 272 -3.25 -12.72 9.31
CA ALA A 272 -3.17 -13.51 8.09
C ALA A 272 -4.56 -13.99 7.61
N GLU A 273 -5.42 -14.44 8.52
CA GLU A 273 -6.81 -14.81 8.21
C GLU A 273 -7.62 -13.63 7.66
N LEU A 274 -7.52 -12.46 8.30
CA LEU A 274 -8.26 -11.26 7.89
C LEU A 274 -7.79 -10.72 6.53
N LEU A 275 -6.50 -10.80 6.26
CA LEU A 275 -5.92 -10.33 4.99
C LEU A 275 -6.05 -11.38 3.87
N GLN A 276 -6.37 -12.64 4.19
CA GLN A 276 -6.63 -13.67 3.21
C GLN A 276 -7.87 -13.33 2.36
N GLY A 277 -7.64 -12.77 1.17
CA GLY A 277 -8.71 -12.34 0.25
C GLY A 277 -9.14 -10.88 0.41
N PHE A 278 -8.47 -10.13 1.24
CA PHE A 278 -8.57 -8.67 1.25
C PHE A 278 -7.71 -8.09 0.13
N ASN A 279 -8.34 -7.41 -0.83
CA ASN A 279 -7.74 -7.00 -2.08
C ASN A 279 -7.10 -5.59 -2.05
N HIS A 280 -6.80 -5.06 -0.86
CA HIS A 280 -6.17 -3.74 -0.74
C HIS A 280 -4.91 -3.82 0.12
N PRO A 281 -3.91 -2.93 -0.08
CA PRO A 281 -2.78 -2.83 0.81
C PRO A 281 -3.22 -2.60 2.25
N ALA A 282 -2.58 -3.29 3.20
CA ALA A 282 -2.85 -3.14 4.63
C ALA A 282 -1.56 -2.90 5.40
N PHE A 283 -1.52 -1.86 6.22
CA PHE A 283 -0.44 -1.66 7.19
C PHE A 283 -0.88 -2.19 8.55
N VAL A 284 -0.08 -3.06 9.14
CA VAL A 284 -0.32 -3.55 10.50
C VAL A 284 0.18 -2.56 11.54
N LEU A 285 -0.64 -2.31 12.57
CA LEU A 285 -0.38 -1.32 13.61
C LEU A 285 -0.62 -1.91 15.01
N GLY A 286 0.02 -1.37 16.03
CA GLY A 286 -0.05 -1.82 17.43
C GLY A 286 1.15 -2.70 17.80
N GLY A 287 2.07 -2.15 18.59
CA GLY A 287 3.30 -2.82 19.01
C GLY A 287 4.32 -3.05 17.89
N MET A 288 4.14 -2.40 16.73
CA MET A 288 4.99 -2.62 15.55
C MET A 288 6.31 -1.87 15.59
N THR A 289 7.32 -2.52 15.03
CA THR A 289 8.66 -1.95 14.76
C THR A 289 9.13 -2.37 13.36
N PRO A 290 10.17 -1.76 12.78
CA PRO A 290 10.73 -2.18 11.49
C PRO A 290 11.17 -3.66 11.45
N ALA A 291 11.53 -4.26 12.60
CA ALA A 291 11.90 -5.68 12.68
C ALA A 291 10.72 -6.62 12.33
N HIS A 292 9.48 -6.15 12.42
CA HIS A 292 8.28 -6.93 12.08
C HIS A 292 7.93 -6.91 10.58
N LEU A 293 8.67 -6.18 9.72
CA LEU A 293 8.36 -6.06 8.30
C LEU A 293 8.26 -7.42 7.57
N SER A 294 9.20 -8.34 7.85
CA SER A 294 9.18 -9.67 7.22
C SER A 294 7.93 -10.46 7.63
N THR A 295 7.61 -10.48 8.93
CA THR A 295 6.43 -11.17 9.46
C THR A 295 5.14 -10.53 8.93
N ALA A 296 5.08 -9.19 8.84
CA ALA A 296 3.94 -8.47 8.29
C ALA A 296 3.66 -8.88 6.84
N ARG A 297 4.69 -8.94 6.00
CA ARG A 297 4.55 -9.38 4.60
C ARG A 297 4.13 -10.84 4.48
N GLN A 298 4.69 -11.72 5.31
CA GLN A 298 4.28 -13.14 5.36
C GLN A 298 2.81 -13.29 5.75
N ALA A 299 2.28 -12.39 6.57
CA ALA A 299 0.86 -12.33 6.93
C ALA A 299 -0.01 -11.62 5.86
N GLY A 300 0.54 -11.21 4.72
CA GLY A 300 -0.17 -10.56 3.63
C GLY A 300 -0.29 -9.03 3.73
N ALA A 301 0.42 -8.40 4.68
CA ALA A 301 0.39 -6.95 4.82
C ALA A 301 1.41 -6.25 3.90
N GLN A 302 1.10 -5.04 3.49
CA GLN A 302 2.00 -4.11 2.78
C GLN A 302 3.26 -3.78 3.61
N GLY A 303 3.06 -3.60 4.90
CA GLY A 303 4.13 -3.20 5.80
C GLY A 303 3.62 -2.89 7.20
N VAL A 304 4.40 -2.12 7.94
CA VAL A 304 4.11 -1.74 9.33
C VAL A 304 3.78 -0.27 9.46
N ALA A 305 2.78 0.05 10.30
CA ALA A 305 2.54 1.38 10.80
C ALA A 305 2.99 1.49 12.25
N ALA A 306 3.63 2.58 12.63
CA ALA A 306 4.06 2.78 14.00
C ALA A 306 4.12 4.27 14.36
N ILE A 307 3.97 4.55 15.66
CA ILE A 307 4.20 5.85 16.24
C ILE A 307 5.67 5.93 16.68
N ARG A 308 6.00 5.45 17.87
CA ARG A 308 7.30 5.61 18.51
C ARG A 308 8.46 4.94 17.77
N ALA A 309 8.23 3.75 17.22
CA ALA A 309 9.30 2.97 16.56
C ALA A 309 9.73 3.53 15.19
N LEU A 310 8.94 4.43 14.59
CA LEU A 310 9.27 5.13 13.35
C LEU A 310 9.50 6.64 13.59
N TRP A 311 9.19 7.14 14.80
CA TRP A 311 9.47 8.51 15.16
C TRP A 311 10.95 8.64 15.53
N PRO A 312 11.67 9.64 15.00
CA PRO A 312 13.08 9.82 15.34
C PRO A 312 13.22 10.15 16.82
N ALA A 313 14.24 9.59 17.46
CA ALA A 313 14.63 10.01 18.81
C ALA A 313 15.03 11.49 18.79
N GLU A 314 14.70 12.22 19.85
CA GLU A 314 15.21 13.57 19.99
C GLU A 314 16.75 13.55 19.92
N PRO A 315 17.38 14.46 19.17
CA PRO A 315 18.83 14.58 19.21
C PRO A 315 19.25 14.90 20.65
N ALA A 316 20.21 14.11 21.16
CA ALA A 316 20.74 14.26 22.51
C ALA A 316 21.43 15.62 22.71
#